data_3a3fb6714b5ccf144a8ccf618761f796
#
_entry.id   3a3fb6714b5ccf144a8ccf618761f796
#
_cell.length_a   1.000
_cell.length_b   1.000
_cell.length_c   1.000
_cell.angle_alpha   90.00
_cell.angle_beta   90.00
_cell.angle_gamma   90.00
#
_symmetry.space_group_name_H-M   'P 1'
#
loop_
_entity.id
_entity.type
_entity.pdbx_description
1 polymer ?
#
loop_
_entity_poly.entity_id
_entity_poly.type
_entity_poly.pdbx_seq_one_letter_code
_entity_poly.pdbx_strand_id
1 'polypeptide(L)'
;MFSKTISGLFVLLCLFLSQRLLAQYLGTDDVETQLKADDLAVVARGEKVYNLHCAVCHGAMLEGQPDWRQRDAEGYLPAPPHDETGHTWHHRDDLLFEITKYGASVVIGDENYKTRMPAYKGVINDSDIVAVLSYIKSRWPEQEREYQDVLNGNDPNVFRPVQPKEESSLIQKLFNRD
;
A
#
# COMPACT_ATOMS: atom_id res chain seq x y z
N MET A 1 10.00 23.61 -51.56
CA MET A 1 10.82 22.60 -50.83
C MET A 1 10.42 22.53 -49.35
N PHE A 2 9.10 22.53 -49.00
CA PHE A 2 8.58 22.64 -47.62
C PHE A 2 7.61 21.51 -47.22
N SER A 3 7.48 20.45 -48.04
CA SER A 3 6.43 19.41 -47.81
C SER A 3 6.88 18.16 -47.06
N LYS A 4 8.19 17.91 -46.83
CA LYS A 4 8.66 16.66 -46.21
C LYS A 4 8.83 16.71 -44.69
N THR A 5 8.92 17.89 -44.08
CA THR A 5 9.14 18.02 -42.62
C THR A 5 7.84 17.96 -41.80
N ILE A 6 6.70 18.29 -42.35
CA ILE A 6 5.38 18.27 -41.69
C ILE A 6 4.91 16.82 -41.50
N SER A 7 5.22 15.92 -42.45
CA SER A 7 4.82 14.50 -42.38
C SER A 7 5.49 13.72 -41.23
N GLY A 8 6.77 14.03 -40.94
CA GLY A 8 7.51 13.37 -39.85
C GLY A 8 7.01 13.76 -38.47
N LEU A 9 6.62 15.02 -38.27
CA LEU A 9 6.13 15.49 -36.97
C LEU A 9 4.75 14.90 -36.65
N PHE A 10 3.91 14.73 -37.68
CA PHE A 10 2.56 14.16 -37.53
C PHE A 10 2.62 12.66 -37.19
N VAL A 11 3.54 11.91 -37.79
CA VAL A 11 3.76 10.48 -37.51
C VAL A 11 4.29 10.30 -36.08
N LEU A 12 5.23 11.12 -35.61
CA LEU A 12 5.73 11.09 -34.26
C LEU A 12 4.63 11.40 -33.23
N LEU A 13 3.81 12.41 -33.48
CA LEU A 13 2.69 12.77 -32.59
C LEU A 13 1.64 11.63 -32.50
N CYS A 14 1.32 10.97 -33.60
CA CYS A 14 0.43 9.82 -33.63
C CYS A 14 0.99 8.62 -32.86
N LEU A 15 2.31 8.36 -32.94
CA LEU A 15 2.98 7.29 -32.18
C LEU A 15 2.94 7.57 -30.67
N PHE A 16 3.16 8.79 -30.24
CA PHE A 16 3.06 9.16 -28.81
C PHE A 16 1.63 9.07 -28.27
N LEU A 17 0.63 9.45 -29.05
CA LEU A 17 -0.78 9.34 -28.70
C LEU A 17 -1.21 7.86 -28.60
N SER A 18 -0.76 7.01 -29.51
CA SER A 18 -1.06 5.58 -29.49
C SER A 18 -0.43 4.85 -28.30
N GLN A 19 0.77 5.25 -27.85
CA GLN A 19 1.41 4.67 -26.67
C GLN A 19 0.66 5.04 -25.38
N ARG A 20 0.16 6.27 -25.26
CA ARG A 20 -0.66 6.68 -24.10
C ARG A 20 -2.01 5.97 -24.05
N LEU A 21 -2.67 5.81 -25.20
CA LEU A 21 -3.92 5.06 -25.30
C LEU A 21 -3.73 3.57 -25.00
N LEU A 22 -2.61 3.00 -25.42
CA LEU A 22 -2.29 1.58 -25.13
C LEU A 22 -1.99 1.35 -23.65
N ALA A 23 -1.29 2.27 -22.98
CA ALA A 23 -1.05 2.23 -21.53
C ALA A 23 -2.36 2.31 -20.73
N GLN A 24 -3.30 3.20 -21.13
CA GLN A 24 -4.64 3.27 -20.55
C GLN A 24 -5.46 1.99 -20.80
N TYR A 25 -5.33 1.39 -21.97
CA TYR A 25 -6.07 0.17 -22.32
C TYR A 25 -5.51 -1.08 -21.60
N LEU A 26 -4.20 -1.12 -21.34
CA LEU A 26 -3.55 -2.24 -20.64
C LEU A 26 -3.70 -2.15 -19.12
N GLY A 27 -4.31 -1.07 -18.59
CA GLY A 27 -4.59 -0.94 -17.16
C GLY A 27 -3.34 -0.99 -16.29
N THR A 28 -2.17 -0.58 -16.80
CA THR A 28 -0.99 -0.29 -15.99
C THR A 28 -1.14 1.10 -15.38
N ASP A 29 -2.26 1.33 -14.70
CA ASP A 29 -2.33 2.41 -13.74
C ASP A 29 -1.43 1.98 -12.59
N ASP A 30 -0.20 2.49 -12.56
CA ASP A 30 0.65 2.46 -11.38
C ASP A 30 -0.14 3.18 -10.29
N VAL A 31 -0.84 2.40 -9.46
CA VAL A 31 -1.60 2.96 -8.35
C VAL A 31 -0.59 3.59 -7.41
N GLU A 32 -0.66 4.92 -7.28
CA GLU A 32 0.16 5.62 -6.32
C GLU A 32 -0.25 5.18 -4.92
N THR A 33 0.57 4.34 -4.28
CA THR A 33 0.32 3.81 -2.94
C THR A 33 0.93 4.67 -1.85
N GLN A 34 1.70 5.72 -2.19
CA GLN A 34 2.33 6.60 -1.22
C GLN A 34 1.29 7.31 -0.35
N LEU A 35 1.46 7.20 0.97
CA LEU A 35 0.56 7.82 1.94
C LEU A 35 0.83 9.33 2.05
N LYS A 36 -0.26 10.10 2.24
CA LYS A 36 -0.27 11.57 2.23
C LYS A 36 -0.75 12.08 3.60
N ALA A 37 -0.05 11.69 4.67
CA ALA A 37 -0.45 11.98 6.05
C ALA A 37 -0.46 13.49 6.41
N ASP A 38 0.19 14.33 5.61
CA ASP A 38 0.22 15.79 5.79
C ASP A 38 -0.80 16.52 4.89
N ASP A 39 -1.47 15.81 3.96
CA ASP A 39 -2.56 16.37 3.16
C ASP A 39 -3.88 16.31 3.94
N LEU A 40 -4.29 17.45 4.48
CA LEU A 40 -5.50 17.56 5.31
C LEU A 40 -6.77 17.10 4.60
N ALA A 41 -6.87 17.27 3.27
CA ALA A 41 -8.04 16.85 2.51
C ALA A 41 -8.09 15.32 2.37
N VAL A 42 -6.93 14.70 2.12
CA VAL A 42 -6.78 13.25 2.08
C VAL A 42 -7.06 12.63 3.45
N VAL A 43 -6.49 13.20 4.51
CA VAL A 43 -6.68 12.75 5.89
C VAL A 43 -8.17 12.84 6.31
N ALA A 44 -8.84 13.95 6.03
CA ALA A 44 -10.26 14.10 6.34
C ALA A 44 -11.17 13.14 5.55
N ARG A 45 -10.79 12.79 4.32
CA ARG A 45 -11.45 11.72 3.56
C ARG A 45 -11.20 10.37 4.20
N GLY A 46 -9.96 10.08 4.57
CA GLY A 46 -9.55 8.84 5.21
C GLY A 46 -10.24 8.59 6.55
N GLU A 47 -10.43 9.63 7.37
CA GLU A 47 -11.20 9.54 8.62
C GLU A 47 -12.62 9.04 8.38
N LYS A 48 -13.29 9.53 7.34
CA LYS A 48 -14.66 9.08 7.01
C LYS A 48 -14.65 7.60 6.59
N VAL A 49 -13.68 7.18 5.78
CA VAL A 49 -13.53 5.79 5.35
C VAL A 49 -13.22 4.90 6.55
N TYR A 50 -12.32 5.34 7.45
CA TYR A 50 -11.98 4.63 8.67
C TYR A 50 -13.21 4.38 9.55
N ASN A 51 -13.96 5.42 9.85
CA ASN A 51 -15.16 5.34 10.68
C ASN A 51 -16.24 4.42 10.08
N LEU A 52 -16.33 4.36 8.76
CA LEU A 52 -17.34 3.55 8.07
C LEU A 52 -16.95 2.07 7.97
N HIS A 53 -15.66 1.77 7.77
CA HIS A 53 -15.22 0.44 7.37
C HIS A 53 -14.25 -0.23 8.35
N CYS A 54 -13.51 0.53 9.15
CA CYS A 54 -12.38 0.01 9.93
C CYS A 54 -12.65 0.05 11.45
N ALA A 55 -13.25 1.15 11.93
CA ALA A 55 -13.41 1.42 13.35
C ALA A 55 -14.19 0.34 14.10
N VAL A 56 -15.11 -0.34 13.44
CA VAL A 56 -15.91 -1.44 14.04
C VAL A 56 -15.06 -2.57 14.61
N CYS A 57 -13.87 -2.81 14.02
CA CYS A 57 -12.93 -3.82 14.47
C CYS A 57 -11.69 -3.23 15.13
N HIS A 58 -11.14 -2.14 14.54
CA HIS A 58 -9.88 -1.55 14.97
C HIS A 58 -10.02 -0.45 16.02
N GLY A 59 -11.27 -0.18 16.50
CA GLY A 59 -11.55 0.84 17.49
C GLY A 59 -11.67 2.23 16.89
N ALA A 60 -12.51 3.08 17.52
CA ALA A 60 -12.74 4.45 17.05
C ALA A 60 -11.53 5.37 17.27
N MET A 61 -10.66 5.03 18.21
CA MET A 61 -9.42 5.74 18.55
C MET A 61 -8.18 5.00 18.07
N LEU A 62 -8.33 4.03 17.13
CA LEU A 62 -7.26 3.20 16.58
C LEU A 62 -6.71 2.16 17.58
N GLU A 63 -7.35 1.96 18.72
CA GLU A 63 -6.89 1.19 19.87
C GLU A 63 -6.90 -0.33 19.66
N GLY A 64 -7.55 -0.83 18.61
CA GLY A 64 -7.69 -2.26 18.35
C GLY A 64 -8.56 -3.00 19.36
N GLN A 65 -8.35 -4.32 19.42
CA GLN A 65 -9.05 -5.22 20.35
C GLN A 65 -8.10 -5.72 21.44
N PRO A 66 -8.62 -6.06 22.65
CA PRO A 66 -7.82 -6.69 23.69
C PRO A 66 -7.12 -7.96 23.19
N ASP A 67 -5.95 -8.26 23.75
CA ASP A 67 -5.17 -9.46 23.48
C ASP A 67 -4.87 -9.73 22.00
N TRP A 68 -4.80 -8.70 21.18
CA TRP A 68 -4.64 -8.78 19.72
C TRP A 68 -3.43 -9.60 19.23
N ARG A 69 -2.45 -9.87 20.11
CA ARG A 69 -1.29 -10.74 19.85
C ARG A 69 -1.55 -12.21 20.12
N GLN A 70 -2.73 -12.55 20.69
CA GLN A 70 -3.08 -13.92 21.07
C GLN A 70 -4.20 -14.45 20.19
N ARG A 71 -4.02 -15.65 19.66
CA ARG A 71 -5.07 -16.29 18.86
C ARG A 71 -6.19 -16.78 19.78
N ASP A 72 -7.43 -16.58 19.33
CA ASP A 72 -8.61 -17.15 19.99
C ASP A 72 -8.69 -18.68 19.81
N ALA A 73 -9.72 -19.30 20.40
CA ALA A 73 -9.93 -20.74 20.34
C ALA A 73 -10.11 -21.28 18.91
N GLU A 74 -10.59 -20.44 17.99
CA GLU A 74 -10.75 -20.78 16.58
C GLU A 74 -9.48 -20.49 15.76
N GLY A 75 -8.46 -19.91 16.37
CA GLY A 75 -7.16 -19.60 15.78
C GLY A 75 -7.07 -18.27 15.05
N TYR A 76 -8.04 -17.34 15.23
CA TYR A 76 -7.98 -16.00 14.68
C TYR A 76 -7.28 -15.02 15.63
N LEU A 77 -6.60 -14.04 15.08
CA LEU A 77 -6.12 -12.90 15.85
C LEU A 77 -7.23 -11.84 15.92
N PRO A 78 -7.46 -11.23 17.10
CA PRO A 78 -8.27 -10.01 17.18
C PRO A 78 -7.66 -8.88 16.37
N ALA A 79 -8.45 -7.86 16.06
CA ALA A 79 -7.99 -6.72 15.27
C ALA A 79 -6.89 -5.94 16.01
N PRO A 80 -5.70 -5.75 15.40
CA PRO A 80 -4.62 -5.03 16.04
C PRO A 80 -4.92 -3.53 16.14
N PRO A 81 -4.27 -2.81 17.07
CA PRO A 81 -4.26 -1.36 17.09
C PRO A 81 -3.62 -0.79 15.81
N HIS A 82 -4.10 0.38 15.42
CA HIS A 82 -3.51 1.18 14.37
C HIS A 82 -2.82 2.44 14.89
N ASP A 83 -2.84 2.67 16.21
CA ASP A 83 -2.03 3.67 16.89
C ASP A 83 -0.57 3.19 17.09
N GLU A 84 0.22 3.94 17.84
CA GLU A 84 1.62 3.62 18.14
C GLU A 84 1.79 2.32 18.95
N THR A 85 0.75 1.84 19.63
CA THR A 85 0.80 0.58 20.41
C THR A 85 0.68 -0.66 19.54
N GLY A 86 0.25 -0.49 18.30
CA GLY A 86 0.16 -1.52 17.28
C GLY A 86 1.50 -1.80 16.58
N HIS A 87 1.41 -2.24 15.32
CA HIS A 87 2.59 -2.52 14.50
C HIS A 87 2.43 -2.06 13.04
N THR A 88 1.37 -1.30 12.72
CA THR A 88 1.07 -0.85 11.36
C THR A 88 2.22 -0.01 10.78
N TRP A 89 2.84 0.82 11.60
CA TRP A 89 3.95 1.70 11.23
C TRP A 89 5.27 0.95 10.92
N HIS A 90 5.36 -0.36 11.21
CA HIS A 90 6.48 -1.21 10.80
C HIS A 90 6.39 -1.70 9.34
N HIS A 91 5.34 -1.36 8.63
CA HIS A 91 5.10 -1.80 7.26
C HIS A 91 5.16 -0.64 6.27
N ARG A 92 5.63 -0.94 5.05
CA ARG A 92 5.66 0.01 3.95
C ARG A 92 4.27 0.32 3.44
N ASP A 93 4.12 1.46 2.80
CA ASP A 93 2.86 1.95 2.24
C ASP A 93 2.23 0.97 1.24
N ASP A 94 3.06 0.42 0.32
CA ASP A 94 2.63 -0.56 -0.68
C ASP A 94 2.09 -1.84 -0.04
N LEU A 95 2.78 -2.37 0.99
CA LEU A 95 2.34 -3.56 1.70
C LEU A 95 1.02 -3.32 2.46
N LEU A 96 0.88 -2.18 3.13
CA LEU A 96 -0.36 -1.81 3.81
C LEU A 96 -1.53 -1.70 2.83
N PHE A 97 -1.27 -1.11 1.66
CA PHE A 97 -2.23 -0.99 0.59
C PHE A 97 -2.68 -2.37 0.08
N GLU A 98 -1.74 -3.26 -0.20
CA GLU A 98 -2.02 -4.60 -0.70
C GLU A 98 -2.80 -5.44 0.32
N ILE A 99 -2.39 -5.43 1.59
CA ILE A 99 -3.11 -6.13 2.67
C ILE A 99 -4.55 -5.63 2.77
N THR A 100 -4.76 -4.32 2.71
CA THR A 100 -6.10 -3.73 2.78
C THR A 100 -6.93 -4.10 1.56
N LYS A 101 -6.36 -4.01 0.38
CA LYS A 101 -7.06 -4.26 -0.89
C LYS A 101 -7.36 -5.74 -1.10
N TYR A 102 -6.37 -6.61 -0.94
CA TYR A 102 -6.45 -8.02 -1.34
C TYR A 102 -6.63 -8.98 -0.17
N GLY A 103 -6.43 -8.52 1.07
CA GLY A 103 -6.49 -9.32 2.29
C GLY A 103 -5.15 -9.95 2.66
N ALA A 104 -4.93 -10.15 3.96
CA ALA A 104 -3.67 -10.65 4.51
C ALA A 104 -3.28 -12.05 4.00
N SER A 105 -4.23 -12.97 3.86
CA SER A 105 -3.96 -14.34 3.38
C SER A 105 -3.37 -14.36 1.96
N VAL A 106 -3.87 -13.50 1.07
CA VAL A 106 -3.38 -13.38 -0.31
C VAL A 106 -1.98 -12.79 -0.33
N VAL A 107 -1.73 -11.74 0.45
CA VAL A 107 -0.44 -11.03 0.47
C VAL A 107 0.65 -11.88 1.12
N ILE A 108 0.31 -12.65 2.18
CA ILE A 108 1.22 -13.60 2.84
C ILE A 108 1.47 -14.85 1.96
N GLY A 109 0.54 -15.16 1.03
CA GLY A 109 0.62 -16.37 0.20
C GLY A 109 0.25 -17.66 0.94
N ASP A 110 -0.52 -17.55 2.04
CA ASP A 110 -0.99 -18.69 2.84
C ASP A 110 -2.52 -18.68 2.88
N GLU A 111 -3.14 -19.56 2.10
CA GLU A 111 -4.60 -19.73 2.04
C GLU A 111 -5.21 -20.19 3.39
N ASN A 112 -4.40 -20.78 4.26
CA ASN A 112 -4.82 -21.22 5.60
C ASN A 112 -4.64 -20.12 6.67
N TYR A 113 -4.11 -18.94 6.28
CA TYR A 113 -3.95 -17.84 7.21
C TYR A 113 -5.31 -17.34 7.68
N LYS A 114 -5.59 -17.53 8.98
CA LYS A 114 -6.87 -17.17 9.58
C LYS A 114 -6.92 -15.69 9.91
N THR A 115 -7.79 -14.97 9.21
CA THR A 115 -8.07 -13.55 9.44
C THR A 115 -9.57 -13.28 9.38
N ARG A 116 -10.07 -12.36 10.21
CA ARG A 116 -11.43 -11.81 10.12
C ARG A 116 -11.44 -10.48 9.36
N MET A 117 -10.28 -9.91 9.04
CA MET A 117 -10.20 -8.72 8.22
C MET A 117 -10.61 -9.06 6.78
N PRO A 118 -11.65 -8.43 6.22
CA PRO A 118 -12.05 -8.66 4.84
C PRO A 118 -11.06 -8.02 3.86
N ALA A 119 -11.02 -8.51 2.64
CA ALA A 119 -10.42 -7.80 1.52
C ALA A 119 -11.36 -6.69 1.04
N TYR A 120 -10.82 -5.51 0.75
CA TYR A 120 -11.64 -4.35 0.34
C TYR A 120 -11.66 -4.11 -1.17
N LYS A 121 -11.06 -5.01 -1.98
CA LYS A 121 -11.13 -4.95 -3.45
C LYS A 121 -12.59 -4.97 -3.90
N GLY A 122 -13.01 -3.92 -4.64
CA GLY A 122 -14.38 -3.77 -5.12
C GLY A 122 -15.37 -3.24 -4.07
N VAL A 123 -14.95 -3.02 -2.82
CA VAL A 123 -15.76 -2.40 -1.75
C VAL A 123 -15.44 -0.92 -1.63
N ILE A 124 -14.15 -0.58 -1.55
CA ILE A 124 -13.66 0.80 -1.58
C ILE A 124 -12.65 0.94 -2.71
N ASN A 125 -12.53 2.14 -3.28
CA ASN A 125 -11.60 2.39 -4.38
C ASN A 125 -10.17 2.64 -3.87
N ASP A 126 -9.20 2.57 -4.76
CA ASP A 126 -7.78 2.68 -4.40
C ASP A 126 -7.43 4.01 -3.73
N SER A 127 -8.03 5.12 -4.18
CA SER A 127 -7.81 6.41 -3.54
C SER A 127 -8.41 6.51 -2.13
N ASP A 128 -9.45 5.74 -1.82
CA ASP A 128 -10.00 5.63 -0.46
C ASP A 128 -9.12 4.73 0.42
N ILE A 129 -8.49 3.69 -0.14
CA ILE A 129 -7.49 2.89 0.59
C ILE A 129 -6.29 3.77 0.96
N VAL A 130 -5.74 4.52 0.02
CA VAL A 130 -4.65 5.48 0.31
C VAL A 130 -5.08 6.51 1.34
N ALA A 131 -6.30 7.04 1.25
CA ALA A 131 -6.81 8.02 2.18
C ALA A 131 -6.94 7.48 3.62
N VAL A 132 -7.51 6.28 3.79
CA VAL A 132 -7.67 5.69 5.13
C VAL A 132 -6.33 5.35 5.77
N LEU A 133 -5.37 4.84 5.00
CA LEU A 133 -4.02 4.58 5.49
C LEU A 133 -3.28 5.89 5.81
N SER A 134 -3.48 6.94 5.03
CA SER A 134 -2.96 8.29 5.32
C SER A 134 -3.54 8.88 6.61
N TYR A 135 -4.84 8.68 6.86
CA TYR A 135 -5.46 9.05 8.14
C TYR A 135 -4.80 8.29 9.31
N ILE A 136 -4.65 6.97 9.21
CA ILE A 136 -3.98 6.16 10.23
C ILE A 136 -2.56 6.70 10.49
N LYS A 137 -1.75 6.89 9.45
CA LYS A 137 -0.39 7.44 9.56
C LYS A 137 -0.38 8.85 10.18
N SER A 138 -1.36 9.70 9.89
CA SER A 138 -1.45 11.04 10.46
C SER A 138 -1.67 11.05 11.97
N ARG A 139 -2.11 9.92 12.56
CA ARG A 139 -2.37 9.77 13.99
C ARG A 139 -1.16 9.29 14.78
N TRP A 140 -0.11 8.81 14.10
CA TRP A 140 1.11 8.36 14.76
C TRP A 140 1.94 9.52 15.27
N PRO A 141 2.65 9.34 16.40
CA PRO A 141 3.70 10.25 16.82
C PRO A 141 4.78 10.40 15.74
N GLU A 142 5.57 11.44 15.83
CA GLU A 142 6.59 11.78 14.84
C GLU A 142 7.61 10.65 14.62
N GLN A 143 8.01 9.99 15.71
CA GLN A 143 9.00 8.90 15.66
C GLN A 143 8.54 7.73 14.79
N GLU A 144 7.27 7.29 14.92
CA GLU A 144 6.69 6.20 14.14
C GLU A 144 6.50 6.60 12.67
N ARG A 145 6.15 7.86 12.42
CA ARG A 145 6.04 8.42 11.07
C ARG A 145 7.38 8.46 10.37
N GLU A 146 8.42 8.98 11.03
CA GLU A 146 9.79 9.02 10.51
C GLU A 146 10.32 7.61 10.23
N TYR A 147 10.09 6.67 11.16
CA TYR A 147 10.50 5.27 10.96
C TYR A 147 9.86 4.68 9.68
N GLN A 148 8.57 4.88 9.48
CA GLN A 148 7.90 4.38 8.28
C GLN A 148 8.37 5.09 7.01
N ASP A 149 8.65 6.38 7.06
CA ASP A 149 9.20 7.13 5.93
C ASP A 149 10.56 6.58 5.50
N VAL A 150 11.39 6.18 6.47
CA VAL A 150 12.64 5.46 6.22
C VAL A 150 12.38 4.13 5.50
N LEU A 151 11.43 3.33 5.96
CA LEU A 151 11.06 2.07 5.31
C LEU A 151 10.58 2.26 3.87
N ASN A 152 9.87 3.34 3.59
CA ASN A 152 9.41 3.70 2.25
C ASN A 152 10.53 4.23 1.33
N GLY A 153 11.74 4.42 1.86
CA GLY A 153 12.87 4.97 1.12
C GLY A 153 12.75 6.48 0.86
N ASN A 154 11.96 7.17 1.65
CA ASN A 154 11.76 8.62 1.56
C ASN A 154 12.89 9.42 2.23
N ASP A 155 13.74 8.77 3.02
CA ASP A 155 14.95 9.39 3.56
C ASP A 155 16.13 9.16 2.59
N PRO A 156 16.69 10.23 1.99
CA PRO A 156 17.84 10.12 1.09
C PRO A 156 19.13 9.64 1.79
N ASN A 157 19.16 9.64 3.12
CA ASN A 157 20.34 9.25 3.92
C ASN A 157 20.27 7.81 4.42
N VAL A 158 19.19 7.08 4.19
CA VAL A 158 19.02 5.71 4.67
C VAL A 158 19.17 4.69 3.56
N PHE A 159 19.89 3.64 3.90
CA PHE A 159 20.09 2.44 3.09
C PHE A 159 18.76 1.89 2.57
N ARG A 160 18.56 1.85 1.26
CA ARG A 160 17.40 1.20 0.65
C ARG A 160 17.40 -0.27 1.02
N PRO A 161 16.34 -0.79 1.67
CA PRO A 161 16.19 -2.23 1.82
C PRO A 161 16.24 -2.88 0.42
N VAL A 162 16.89 -4.02 0.34
CA VAL A 162 16.95 -4.80 -0.91
C VAL A 162 15.51 -5.09 -1.35
N GLN A 163 15.15 -4.67 -2.56
CA GLN A 163 13.81 -4.91 -3.11
C GLN A 163 13.53 -6.41 -3.15
N PRO A 164 12.33 -6.89 -2.83
CA PRO A 164 12.01 -8.33 -2.79
C PRO A 164 12.41 -9.11 -4.05
N LYS A 165 12.42 -8.45 -5.22
CA LYS A 165 12.92 -9.03 -6.48
C LYS A 165 14.42 -9.32 -6.49
N GLU A 166 15.22 -8.53 -5.76
CA GLU A 166 16.67 -8.75 -5.66
C GLU A 166 16.95 -9.83 -4.60
N GLU A 167 16.21 -9.85 -3.52
CA GLU A 167 16.33 -10.88 -2.48
C GLU A 167 15.97 -12.27 -3.01
N SER A 168 14.91 -12.40 -3.80
CA SER A 168 14.57 -13.67 -4.47
C SER A 168 15.65 -14.13 -5.43
N SER A 169 16.32 -13.21 -6.12
CA SER A 169 17.42 -13.54 -7.04
C SER A 169 18.70 -13.95 -6.32
N LEU A 170 18.98 -13.36 -5.15
CA LEU A 170 20.12 -13.70 -4.32
C LEU A 170 19.92 -15.05 -3.62
N ILE A 171 18.73 -15.30 -3.10
CA ILE A 171 18.34 -16.58 -2.50
C ILE A 171 18.44 -17.69 -3.56
N GLN A 172 17.91 -17.48 -4.76
CA GLN A 172 17.98 -18.45 -5.85
C GLN A 172 19.41 -18.75 -6.31
N LYS A 173 20.33 -17.75 -6.25
CA LYS A 173 21.76 -17.95 -6.53
C LYS A 173 22.50 -18.70 -5.42
N LEU A 174 22.03 -18.61 -4.17
CA LEU A 174 22.61 -19.36 -3.03
C LEU A 174 22.20 -20.83 -3.04
N PHE A 175 20.99 -21.14 -3.51
CA PHE A 175 20.49 -22.53 -3.59
C PHE A 175 20.92 -23.28 -4.86
N ASN A 176 21.38 -22.58 -5.91
CA ASN A 176 21.86 -23.21 -7.17
C ASN A 176 23.39 -23.32 -7.26
N ARG A 177 24.10 -23.31 -6.14
CA ARG A 177 25.54 -23.64 -6.08
C ARG A 177 25.72 -25.11 -5.70
N ASP A 178 25.70 -25.94 -6.73
CA ASP A 178 26.34 -27.26 -6.74
C ASP A 178 27.66 -27.17 -7.52
#